data_d8c9a083f145f48d0d1269c09852af69
#
_entry.id   d8c9a083f145f48d0d1269c09852af69
#
_cell.length_a   1.000
_cell.length_b   1.000
_cell.length_c   1.000
_cell.angle_alpha   90.00
_cell.angle_beta   90.00
_cell.angle_gamma   90.00
#
_symmetry.space_group_name_H-M   'P 1'
#
loop_
_entity.id
_entity.type
_entity.pdbx_description
1 polymer ?
#
loop_
_entity_poly.entity_id
_entity_poly.type
_entity_poly.pdbx_seq_one_letter_code
_entity_poly.pdbx_strand_id
1 'polypeptide(L)'
;MVGNRIRVVELFAGVGGFRLGLEGRPEECAKRLFSTIWNNQWEPSQRKQWASEVYIARFGPEGHSNEDIRTARKDVPEHDLLVGGFPCQDYSVARTKSGEMGIEGEKGKLWTPIKQIIRDAAVRPKVVLLENVPRLIRSPSNFRGLNFAVICRDLLSMGYDVEWRVINASDYGMPQQRRRVFILAYRRATQSNFYRNGKPNFGPKFRSRNGMTKWLTGKELVANDNWVAGPFASAFPLKGELAGSRCEFPGISDFDWDSKNSPFMDAGYAWKDNHGGKWMWTFKPSPVREKMQTLRDVILERPNPDYLIDEKSLTQWSYVKGARKEFRIRKRDRENVGEELWSKYKECMRSQSQEIWDQHREEFEAVLGENGAYRYVEGAIAFPDSLDRASRTVVTQEIGGSPDRMRHIIRTDDGTWMRLSPIELERLNMFPDDWTLVEGIPDSRRGFLMGNALVVGIIERLRDPLHDILITSSSCPDSDA
;
A
#
# COMPACT_ATOMS: atom_id res chain seq x y z
N MET A 1 18.99 2.64 32.70
CA MET A 1 19.33 3.64 31.67
C MET A 1 18.21 3.58 30.62
N VAL A 2 17.39 4.63 30.49
CA VAL A 2 16.39 4.72 29.43
C VAL A 2 17.20 4.99 28.14
N GLY A 3 17.39 3.94 27.34
CA GLY A 3 18.09 4.08 26.06
C GLY A 3 17.39 5.14 25.21
N ASN A 4 18.15 5.93 24.45
CA ASN A 4 17.61 6.95 23.55
C ASN A 4 16.67 6.28 22.55
N ARG A 5 15.38 6.55 22.65
CA ARG A 5 14.37 6.03 21.71
C ARG A 5 14.61 6.65 20.32
N ILE A 6 14.38 5.88 19.29
CA ILE A 6 14.44 6.34 17.89
C ILE A 6 13.26 7.31 17.65
N ARG A 7 13.58 8.52 17.24
CA ARG A 7 12.60 9.58 16.95
C ARG A 7 11.99 9.34 15.57
N VAL A 8 10.66 9.24 15.53
CA VAL A 8 9.89 8.96 14.32
C VAL A 8 9.03 10.15 13.94
N VAL A 9 8.98 10.45 12.65
CA VAL A 9 7.99 11.32 12.03
C VAL A 9 7.09 10.48 11.14
N GLU A 10 5.77 10.57 11.33
CA GLU A 10 4.77 9.81 10.57
C GLU A 10 3.95 10.77 9.69
N LEU A 11 4.03 10.58 8.37
CA LEU A 11 3.30 11.36 7.37
C LEU A 11 2.10 10.57 6.85
N PHE A 12 0.98 11.28 6.60
CA PHE A 12 -0.26 10.63 6.13
C PHE A 12 -0.68 9.50 7.07
N ALA A 13 -0.65 9.78 8.35
CA ALA A 13 -0.69 8.80 9.43
C ALA A 13 -1.94 7.93 9.45
N GLY A 14 -3.03 8.37 8.77
CA GLY A 14 -4.31 7.67 8.82
C GLY A 14 -4.79 7.51 10.24
N VAL A 15 -5.06 6.29 10.65
CA VAL A 15 -5.44 5.93 12.02
C VAL A 15 -4.27 5.40 12.86
N GLY A 16 -3.02 5.68 12.44
CA GLY A 16 -1.81 5.38 13.21
C GLY A 16 -1.25 3.97 13.05
N GLY A 17 -1.39 3.39 11.87
CA GLY A 17 -0.91 2.02 11.62
C GLY A 17 0.61 1.85 11.71
N PHE A 18 1.40 2.82 11.25
CA PHE A 18 2.86 2.79 11.43
C PHE A 18 3.23 2.94 12.91
N ARG A 19 2.64 3.92 13.59
CA ARG A 19 2.90 4.16 15.01
C ARG A 19 2.58 2.92 15.85
N LEU A 20 1.41 2.33 15.64
CA LEU A 20 1.01 1.12 16.34
C LEU A 20 1.99 -0.05 16.12
N GLY A 21 2.43 -0.27 14.88
CA GLY A 21 3.38 -1.33 14.56
C GLY A 21 4.79 -1.10 15.13
N LEU A 22 5.25 0.16 15.17
CA LEU A 22 6.58 0.51 15.68
C LEU A 22 6.62 0.61 17.21
N GLU A 23 5.62 1.21 17.84
CA GLU A 23 5.60 1.50 19.27
C GLU A 23 4.90 0.42 20.10
N GLY A 24 4.09 -0.44 19.47
CA GLY A 24 3.18 -1.34 20.16
C GLY A 24 1.90 -0.63 20.61
N ARG A 25 1.09 -1.34 21.40
CA ARG A 25 -0.15 -0.79 21.96
C ARG A 25 0.14 0.33 22.96
N PRO A 26 -0.75 1.34 23.09
CA PRO A 26 -0.54 2.44 24.01
C PRO A 26 -0.27 2.02 25.46
N GLU A 27 -0.83 0.91 25.90
CA GLU A 27 -0.63 0.34 27.23
C GLU A 27 0.73 -0.35 27.44
N GLU A 28 1.49 -0.65 26.37
CA GLU A 28 2.76 -1.36 26.41
C GLU A 28 3.99 -0.43 26.53
N CYS A 29 3.83 0.75 27.12
CA CYS A 29 4.82 1.85 27.13
C CYS A 29 6.24 1.51 27.62
N ALA A 30 6.39 0.51 28.47
CA ALA A 30 7.67 0.27 29.18
C ALA A 30 8.84 -0.23 28.29
N LYS A 31 8.55 -0.76 27.08
CA LYS A 31 9.54 -1.38 26.17
C LYS A 31 9.64 -0.69 24.81
N ARG A 32 9.17 0.53 24.68
CA ARG A 32 9.16 1.19 23.36
C ARG A 32 10.55 1.54 22.87
N LEU A 33 10.91 0.99 21.72
CA LEU A 33 12.14 1.28 20.99
C LEU A 33 12.05 2.56 20.16
N PHE A 34 10.83 2.91 19.73
CA PHE A 34 10.50 4.06 18.88
C PHE A 34 9.63 5.07 19.64
N SER A 35 9.69 6.30 19.23
CA SER A 35 8.84 7.40 19.70
C SER A 35 8.43 8.29 18.53
N THR A 36 7.15 8.29 18.19
CA THR A 36 6.59 9.21 17.19
C THR A 36 6.47 10.57 17.84
N ILE A 37 7.38 11.47 17.46
CA ILE A 37 7.48 12.83 18.02
C ILE A 37 6.66 13.85 17.25
N TRP A 38 6.30 13.53 16.00
CA TRP A 38 5.46 14.36 15.16
C TRP A 38 4.76 13.49 14.12
N ASN A 39 3.52 13.85 13.80
CA ASN A 39 2.75 13.18 12.78
C ASN A 39 1.79 14.13 12.08
N ASN A 40 1.41 13.79 10.85
CA ASN A 40 0.48 14.59 10.08
C ASN A 40 -0.59 13.70 9.45
N GLN A 41 -1.85 14.11 9.63
CA GLN A 41 -3.00 13.51 8.96
C GLN A 41 -3.99 14.59 8.56
N TRP A 42 -4.23 14.73 7.27
CA TRP A 42 -5.20 15.67 6.74
C TRP A 42 -5.80 15.15 5.41
N GLU A 43 -7.11 15.29 5.28
CA GLU A 43 -7.88 14.86 4.10
C GLU A 43 -8.57 16.07 3.45
N PRO A 44 -8.08 16.59 2.31
CA PRO A 44 -8.54 17.85 1.72
C PRO A 44 -10.03 17.85 1.34
N SER A 45 -10.59 16.69 1.01
CA SER A 45 -11.98 16.53 0.58
C SER A 45 -12.98 16.29 1.72
N GLN A 46 -12.52 16.17 2.96
CA GLN A 46 -13.36 15.85 4.10
C GLN A 46 -13.56 17.07 5.02
N ARG A 47 -14.83 17.41 5.30
CA ARG A 47 -15.15 18.46 6.29
C ARG A 47 -14.78 18.03 7.71
N LYS A 48 -15.02 16.75 8.05
CA LYS A 48 -14.62 16.13 9.32
C LYS A 48 -13.40 15.24 9.06
N GLN A 49 -12.38 15.43 9.88
CA GLN A 49 -11.09 14.76 9.76
C GLN A 49 -11.07 13.45 10.58
N TRP A 50 -11.93 12.49 10.20
CA TRP A 50 -12.18 11.27 10.95
C TRP A 50 -10.93 10.47 11.30
N ALA A 51 -9.97 10.36 10.37
CA ALA A 51 -8.72 9.66 10.62
C ALA A 51 -7.90 10.38 11.71
N SER A 52 -7.83 11.70 11.66
CA SER A 52 -7.18 12.53 12.67
C SER A 52 -7.86 12.41 14.04
N GLU A 53 -9.19 12.41 14.08
CA GLU A 53 -9.97 12.22 15.33
C GLU A 53 -9.65 10.86 15.98
N VAL A 54 -9.61 9.77 15.18
CA VAL A 54 -9.20 8.44 15.66
C VAL A 54 -7.76 8.47 16.16
N TYR A 55 -6.84 9.06 15.40
CA TYR A 55 -5.43 9.13 15.78
C TYR A 55 -5.24 9.81 17.14
N ILE A 56 -5.86 10.99 17.32
CA ILE A 56 -5.80 11.74 18.59
C ILE A 56 -6.42 10.93 19.74
N ALA A 57 -7.56 10.27 19.50
CA ALA A 57 -8.21 9.46 20.52
C ALA A 57 -7.35 8.29 21.00
N ARG A 58 -6.43 7.77 20.15
CA ARG A 58 -5.57 6.62 20.49
C ARG A 58 -4.20 7.01 21.03
N PHE A 59 -3.66 8.13 20.59
CA PHE A 59 -2.26 8.49 20.87
C PHE A 59 -2.10 9.85 21.56
N GLY A 60 -3.18 10.60 21.73
CA GLY A 60 -3.13 11.99 22.20
C GLY A 60 -2.86 13.00 21.08
N PRO A 61 -3.03 14.30 21.39
CA PRO A 61 -2.84 15.40 20.44
C PRO A 61 -1.39 15.85 20.28
N GLU A 62 -0.47 15.38 21.12
CA GLU A 62 0.91 15.86 21.16
C GLU A 62 1.64 15.54 19.87
N GLY A 63 2.20 16.58 19.24
CA GLY A 63 2.92 16.47 17.97
C GLY A 63 2.04 16.11 16.77
N HIS A 64 0.69 16.18 16.91
CA HIS A 64 -0.25 15.95 15.83
C HIS A 64 -0.54 17.21 15.02
N SER A 65 -0.36 17.14 13.72
CA SER A 65 -0.74 18.20 12.76
C SER A 65 -1.90 17.73 11.89
N ASN A 66 -2.99 18.52 11.90
CA ASN A 66 -4.15 18.33 11.02
C ASN A 66 -4.23 19.46 9.99
N GLU A 67 -3.15 19.64 9.24
CA GLU A 67 -3.03 20.63 8.19
C GLU A 67 -2.49 19.99 6.91
N ASP A 68 -2.65 20.70 5.79
CA ASP A 68 -2.04 20.28 4.53
C ASP A 68 -0.52 20.14 4.70
N ILE A 69 0.01 18.97 4.38
CA ILE A 69 1.45 18.68 4.51
C ILE A 69 2.34 19.70 3.76
N ARG A 70 1.82 20.33 2.70
CA ARG A 70 2.54 21.39 1.97
C ARG A 70 2.83 22.62 2.85
N THR A 71 1.97 22.88 3.83
CA THR A 71 2.14 23.92 4.85
C THR A 71 2.86 23.37 6.07
N ALA A 72 2.32 22.29 6.65
CA ALA A 72 2.79 21.70 7.90
C ALA A 72 4.24 21.18 7.85
N ARG A 73 4.81 20.92 6.67
CA ARG A 73 6.19 20.44 6.50
C ARG A 73 7.27 21.31 7.15
N LYS A 74 6.98 22.59 7.41
CA LYS A 74 7.91 23.53 8.03
C LYS A 74 8.11 23.25 9.52
N ASP A 75 7.14 22.60 10.14
CA ASP A 75 7.10 22.31 11.57
C ASP A 75 7.63 20.91 11.90
N VAL A 76 8.09 20.17 10.87
CA VAL A 76 8.64 18.82 11.05
C VAL A 76 9.96 18.90 11.82
N PRO A 77 10.04 18.30 13.03
CA PRO A 77 11.24 18.34 13.84
C PRO A 77 12.33 17.39 13.30
N GLU A 78 13.54 17.54 13.83
CA GLU A 78 14.62 16.59 13.55
C GLU A 78 14.28 15.17 14.04
N HIS A 79 14.49 14.19 13.21
CA HIS A 79 14.08 12.80 13.45
C HIS A 79 15.06 11.79 12.82
N ASP A 80 15.02 10.55 13.32
CA ASP A 80 15.89 9.47 12.87
C ASP A 80 15.23 8.62 11.78
N LEU A 81 13.90 8.45 11.85
CA LEU A 81 13.09 7.65 10.95
C LEU A 81 11.89 8.46 10.43
N LEU A 82 11.75 8.53 9.12
CA LEU A 82 10.55 9.06 8.45
C LEU A 82 9.72 7.90 7.93
N VAL A 83 8.44 7.84 8.32
CA VAL A 83 7.50 6.84 7.79
C VAL A 83 6.28 7.51 7.17
N GLY A 84 5.61 6.84 6.22
CA GLY A 84 4.37 7.35 5.66
C GLY A 84 3.75 6.52 4.56
N GLY A 85 2.41 6.50 4.53
CA GLY A 85 1.59 5.91 3.49
C GLY A 85 0.95 6.97 2.60
N PHE A 86 1.65 7.50 1.60
CA PHE A 86 1.14 8.59 0.78
C PHE A 86 0.09 8.13 -0.24
N PRO A 87 -1.00 8.93 -0.47
CA PRO A 87 -2.09 8.55 -1.37
C PRO A 87 -1.65 8.31 -2.82
N CYS A 88 -2.17 7.23 -3.42
CA CYS A 88 -1.90 6.83 -4.80
C CYS A 88 -2.68 7.66 -5.84
N GLN A 89 -3.73 8.36 -5.43
CA GLN A 89 -4.66 9.02 -6.36
C GLN A 89 -4.02 10.14 -7.17
N ASP A 90 -2.95 10.74 -6.68
CA ASP A 90 -2.22 11.81 -7.36
C ASP A 90 -1.23 11.31 -8.42
N TYR A 91 -0.99 10.00 -8.51
CA TYR A 91 -0.17 9.39 -9.56
C TYR A 91 -1.01 8.83 -10.72
N SER A 92 -2.33 8.97 -10.70
CA SER A 92 -3.15 8.60 -11.83
C SER A 92 -3.14 9.70 -12.88
N VAL A 93 -2.11 9.74 -13.70
CA VAL A 93 -2.05 10.56 -14.94
C VAL A 93 -3.00 9.98 -15.98
N ALA A 94 -4.26 9.87 -15.65
CA ALA A 94 -5.31 9.53 -16.58
C ALA A 94 -6.27 10.72 -16.71
N ARG A 95 -5.82 11.78 -17.41
CA ARG A 95 -6.64 12.77 -18.14
C ARG A 95 -5.91 14.11 -18.32
N THR A 96 -4.95 14.15 -19.22
CA THR A 96 -4.70 15.40 -19.96
C THR A 96 -4.30 15.05 -21.40
N LYS A 97 -5.20 15.38 -22.33
CA LYS A 97 -4.88 15.55 -23.74
C LYS A 97 -4.14 16.89 -23.89
N SER A 98 -2.90 16.96 -23.56
CA SER A 98 -1.98 18.01 -24.03
C SER A 98 -0.56 17.51 -23.80
N GLY A 99 0.19 17.44 -24.89
CA GLY A 99 1.51 16.84 -24.97
C GLY A 99 2.61 17.70 -24.37
N GLU A 100 2.53 17.98 -23.07
CA GLU A 100 3.66 18.53 -22.33
C GLU A 100 4.07 17.52 -21.27
N MET A 101 5.29 16.99 -21.42
CA MET A 101 5.96 16.20 -20.38
C MET A 101 6.32 17.11 -19.20
N GLY A 102 5.29 17.60 -18.49
CA GLY A 102 5.45 18.45 -17.32
C GLY A 102 5.63 17.63 -16.05
N ILE A 103 6.86 17.34 -15.67
CA ILE A 103 7.21 16.90 -14.30
C ILE A 103 6.83 17.98 -13.27
N GLU A 104 6.56 19.21 -13.70
CA GLU A 104 6.12 20.35 -12.91
C GLU A 104 4.59 20.52 -12.82
N GLY A 105 3.80 19.72 -13.53
CA GLY A 105 2.35 19.73 -13.40
C GLY A 105 1.87 19.31 -12.02
N GLU A 106 0.76 19.91 -11.55
CA GLU A 106 0.09 19.72 -10.22
C GLU A 106 -0.08 18.30 -9.69
N LYS A 107 0.43 17.26 -10.34
CA LYS A 107 0.11 15.84 -10.13
C LYS A 107 1.20 14.97 -9.49
N GLY A 108 2.37 15.53 -9.22
CA GLY A 108 3.36 14.93 -8.29
C GLY A 108 3.17 15.43 -6.85
N LYS A 109 1.96 15.87 -6.49
CA LYS A 109 1.69 16.77 -5.37
C LYS A 109 2.14 16.27 -4.00
N LEU A 110 2.12 14.96 -3.74
CA LEU A 110 2.42 14.45 -2.40
C LEU A 110 3.85 13.88 -2.25
N TRP A 111 4.51 13.46 -3.32
CA TRP A 111 5.94 13.18 -3.26
C TRP A 111 6.77 14.45 -3.03
N THR A 112 6.38 15.57 -3.61
CA THR A 112 7.09 16.84 -3.49
C THR A 112 7.29 17.30 -2.03
N PRO A 113 6.24 17.39 -1.17
CA PRO A 113 6.43 17.74 0.23
C PRO A 113 7.27 16.70 0.99
N ILE A 114 7.15 15.39 0.74
CA ILE A 114 8.01 14.37 1.35
C ILE A 114 9.48 14.64 0.98
N LYS A 115 9.76 14.81 -0.32
CA LYS A 115 11.10 15.17 -0.81
C LYS A 115 11.64 16.44 -0.16
N GLN A 116 10.80 17.47 0.01
CA GLN A 116 11.19 18.72 0.64
C GLN A 116 11.52 18.54 2.12
N ILE A 117 10.71 17.77 2.87
CA ILE A 117 11.00 17.44 4.28
C ILE A 117 12.38 16.78 4.39
N ILE A 118 12.67 15.79 3.56
CA ILE A 118 13.97 15.08 3.59
C ILE A 118 15.13 16.01 3.17
N ARG A 119 14.93 16.82 2.14
CA ARG A 119 15.98 17.70 1.59
C ARG A 119 16.31 18.87 2.51
N ASP A 120 15.27 19.48 3.07
CA ASP A 120 15.37 20.73 3.81
C ASP A 120 15.67 20.48 5.32
N ALA A 121 15.67 19.22 5.78
CA ALA A 121 16.08 18.85 7.12
C ALA A 121 17.56 19.18 7.37
N ALA A 122 17.84 19.83 8.51
CA ALA A 122 19.22 20.14 8.93
C ALA A 122 20.06 18.87 9.06
N VAL A 123 19.48 17.84 9.70
CA VAL A 123 20.01 16.48 9.70
C VAL A 123 18.99 15.57 9.04
N ARG A 124 19.33 15.01 7.89
CA ARG A 124 18.43 14.11 7.17
C ARG A 124 18.17 12.84 7.95
N PRO A 125 16.94 12.30 7.93
CA PRO A 125 16.63 11.04 8.59
C PRO A 125 17.57 9.92 8.12
N LYS A 126 17.94 9.04 9.05
CA LYS A 126 18.82 7.90 8.75
C LYS A 126 18.13 6.89 7.85
N VAL A 127 16.82 6.70 8.05
CA VAL A 127 15.99 5.78 7.28
C VAL A 127 14.67 6.45 6.91
N VAL A 128 14.18 6.15 5.71
CA VAL A 128 12.85 6.53 5.22
C VAL A 128 12.11 5.24 4.85
N LEU A 129 10.91 5.02 5.40
CA LEU A 129 10.04 3.90 5.09
C LEU A 129 8.71 4.40 4.55
N LEU A 130 8.44 4.16 3.29
CA LEU A 130 7.20 4.58 2.63
C LEU A 130 6.37 3.37 2.19
N GLU A 131 5.05 3.52 2.25
CA GLU A 131 4.09 2.52 1.78
C GLU A 131 3.25 3.08 0.64
N ASN A 132 2.92 2.21 -0.33
CA ASN A 132 1.96 2.54 -1.38
C ASN A 132 1.36 1.28 -2.01
N VAL A 133 0.39 1.46 -2.91
CA VAL A 133 -0.14 0.34 -3.70
C VAL A 133 0.89 -0.16 -4.72
N PRO A 134 0.90 -1.47 -5.08
CA PRO A 134 1.86 -2.03 -6.04
C PRO A 134 1.81 -1.39 -7.43
N ARG A 135 0.69 -0.75 -7.77
CA ARG A 135 0.54 -0.03 -9.04
C ARG A 135 1.55 1.10 -9.20
N LEU A 136 2.07 1.68 -8.11
CA LEU A 136 3.09 2.73 -8.15
C LEU A 136 4.30 2.32 -8.98
N ILE A 137 4.77 1.07 -8.85
CA ILE A 137 5.93 0.54 -9.60
C ILE A 137 5.70 0.55 -11.12
N ARG A 138 4.43 0.59 -11.55
CA ARG A 138 4.01 0.52 -12.95
C ARG A 138 3.25 1.77 -13.40
N SER A 139 3.32 2.85 -12.65
CA SER A 139 2.64 4.12 -12.93
C SER A 139 3.58 5.12 -13.60
N PRO A 140 3.09 5.96 -14.51
CA PRO A 140 1.75 6.00 -15.11
C PRO A 140 1.54 4.94 -16.21
N SER A 141 0.32 4.84 -16.73
CA SER A 141 -0.01 3.83 -17.75
C SER A 141 0.74 3.99 -19.08
N ASN A 142 1.05 5.23 -19.44
CA ASN A 142 1.72 5.55 -20.73
C ASN A 142 3.24 5.44 -20.65
N PHE A 143 3.81 5.59 -19.43
CA PHE A 143 5.26 5.57 -19.17
C PHE A 143 5.48 4.72 -17.93
N ARG A 144 5.31 3.39 -18.07
CA ARG A 144 5.27 2.48 -16.94
C ARG A 144 6.55 2.48 -16.12
N GLY A 145 6.41 2.89 -14.86
CA GLY A 145 7.50 2.94 -13.88
C GLY A 145 8.11 4.32 -13.70
N LEU A 146 7.79 5.32 -14.54
CA LEU A 146 8.38 6.65 -14.46
C LEU A 146 8.19 7.31 -13.09
N ASN A 147 6.97 7.23 -12.50
CA ASN A 147 6.72 7.84 -11.19
C ASN A 147 7.59 7.20 -10.09
N PHE A 148 7.75 5.89 -10.14
CA PHE A 148 8.61 5.16 -9.20
C PHE A 148 10.09 5.49 -9.42
N ALA A 149 10.53 5.61 -10.67
CA ALA A 149 11.89 6.04 -11.01
C ALA A 149 12.21 7.43 -10.47
N VAL A 150 11.27 8.39 -10.55
CA VAL A 150 11.42 9.74 -9.99
C VAL A 150 11.66 9.68 -8.48
N ILE A 151 10.86 8.90 -7.74
CA ILE A 151 11.02 8.74 -6.30
C ILE A 151 12.41 8.16 -5.97
N CYS A 152 12.79 7.05 -6.60
CA CYS A 152 14.08 6.42 -6.38
C CYS A 152 15.26 7.35 -6.77
N ARG A 153 15.17 8.03 -7.92
CA ARG A 153 16.21 8.98 -8.36
C ARG A 153 16.41 10.11 -7.35
N ASP A 154 15.31 10.67 -6.85
CA ASP A 154 15.36 11.76 -5.89
C ASP A 154 16.01 11.32 -4.58
N LEU A 155 15.65 10.13 -4.06
CA LEU A 155 16.29 9.52 -2.89
C LEU A 155 17.79 9.25 -3.11
N LEU A 156 18.15 8.64 -4.25
CA LEU A 156 19.55 8.42 -4.64
C LEU A 156 20.35 9.73 -4.70
N SER A 157 19.73 10.80 -5.21
CA SER A 157 20.35 12.13 -5.33
C SER A 157 20.52 12.80 -3.97
N MET A 158 19.70 12.49 -2.99
CA MET A 158 19.80 12.95 -1.61
C MET A 158 20.73 12.08 -0.75
N GLY A 159 21.44 11.11 -1.33
CA GLY A 159 22.43 10.28 -0.65
C GLY A 159 21.88 9.03 0.01
N TYR A 160 20.70 8.58 -0.41
CA TYR A 160 20.13 7.29 0.04
C TYR A 160 20.41 6.20 -0.98
N ASP A 161 20.52 4.96 -0.50
CA ASP A 161 20.27 3.77 -1.29
C ASP A 161 18.82 3.30 -1.03
N VAL A 162 18.20 2.69 -2.03
CA VAL A 162 16.75 2.42 -2.01
C VAL A 162 16.49 0.94 -2.21
N GLU A 163 15.80 0.32 -1.25
CA GLU A 163 15.26 -1.03 -1.38
C GLU A 163 13.73 -0.95 -1.50
N TRP A 164 13.13 -1.76 -2.37
CA TRP A 164 11.68 -1.86 -2.44
C TRP A 164 11.23 -3.32 -2.50
N ARG A 165 10.04 -3.57 -1.96
CA ARG A 165 9.43 -4.89 -2.02
C ARG A 165 7.91 -4.80 -2.01
N VAL A 166 7.27 -5.51 -2.93
CA VAL A 166 5.85 -5.79 -2.85
C VAL A 166 5.64 -6.95 -1.89
N ILE A 167 4.97 -6.67 -0.79
CA ILE A 167 4.67 -7.62 0.27
C ILE A 167 3.16 -7.89 0.25
N ASN A 168 2.79 -9.18 0.24
CA ASN A 168 1.43 -9.61 0.49
C ASN A 168 1.35 -10.10 1.95
N ALA A 169 0.52 -9.47 2.76
CA ALA A 169 0.43 -9.76 4.19
C ALA A 169 0.13 -11.24 4.48
N SER A 170 -0.76 -11.86 3.70
CA SER A 170 -1.12 -13.27 3.90
C SER A 170 0.00 -14.27 3.60
N ASP A 171 1.00 -13.91 2.81
CA ASP A 171 2.15 -14.79 2.57
C ASP A 171 3.01 -14.96 3.84
N TYR A 172 2.87 -14.06 4.81
CA TYR A 172 3.61 -14.02 6.07
C TYR A 172 2.70 -14.15 7.30
N GLY A 173 1.68 -14.98 7.21
CA GLY A 173 0.85 -15.39 8.33
C GLY A 173 -0.34 -14.48 8.67
N MET A 174 -0.48 -13.32 8.03
CA MET A 174 -1.52 -12.34 8.37
C MET A 174 -2.87 -12.65 7.70
N PRO A 175 -4.01 -12.17 8.26
CA PRO A 175 -5.35 -12.61 7.86
C PRO A 175 -5.87 -12.01 6.55
N GLN A 176 -5.12 -11.12 5.88
CA GLN A 176 -5.58 -10.40 4.70
C GLN A 176 -4.62 -10.55 3.52
N GLN A 177 -5.15 -10.85 2.33
CA GLN A 177 -4.43 -10.79 1.05
C GLN A 177 -4.29 -9.32 0.61
N ARG A 178 -3.47 -8.55 1.34
CA ARG A 178 -3.22 -7.14 1.04
C ARG A 178 -1.82 -6.95 0.52
N ARG A 179 -1.71 -6.66 -0.77
CA ARG A 179 -0.43 -6.39 -1.42
C ARG A 179 -0.13 -4.90 -1.38
N ARG A 180 1.06 -4.55 -0.88
CA ARG A 180 1.57 -3.17 -0.86
C ARG A 180 3.04 -3.15 -1.24
N VAL A 181 3.49 -2.08 -1.87
CA VAL A 181 4.90 -1.81 -2.05
C VAL A 181 5.40 -1.02 -0.87
N PHE A 182 6.45 -1.52 -0.24
CA PHE A 182 7.22 -0.81 0.77
C PHE A 182 8.54 -0.38 0.17
N ILE A 183 8.94 0.87 0.45
CA ILE A 183 10.16 1.50 -0.04
C ILE A 183 10.97 1.88 1.18
N LEU A 184 12.15 1.30 1.33
CA LEU A 184 13.11 1.64 2.35
C LEU A 184 14.27 2.40 1.71
N ALA A 185 14.58 3.58 2.24
CA ALA A 185 15.75 4.33 1.82
C ALA A 185 16.70 4.51 3.00
N TYR A 186 17.98 4.22 2.78
CA TYR A 186 19.04 4.21 3.79
C TYR A 186 20.03 5.32 3.47
N ARG A 187 20.26 6.27 4.40
CA ARG A 187 21.27 7.31 4.22
C ARG A 187 22.67 6.74 4.29
N ARG A 188 23.50 6.99 3.28
CA ARG A 188 24.85 6.43 3.16
C ARG A 188 25.80 6.85 4.26
N ALA A 189 25.79 8.11 4.68
CA ALA A 189 26.65 8.62 5.74
C ALA A 189 26.44 7.90 7.09
N THR A 190 25.26 7.33 7.33
CA THR A 190 24.96 6.52 8.54
C THR A 190 25.33 5.05 8.38
N GLN A 191 25.91 4.68 7.24
CA GLN A 191 26.14 3.29 6.84
C GLN A 191 27.59 2.84 7.01
N SER A 192 28.37 3.44 7.90
CA SER A 192 29.75 2.96 8.16
C SER A 192 29.79 1.47 8.51
N ASN A 193 28.73 0.92 9.13
CA ASN A 193 28.56 -0.50 9.34
C ASN A 193 27.91 -1.23 8.14
N PHE A 194 27.28 -0.51 7.22
CA PHE A 194 26.68 -1.06 5.99
C PHE A 194 27.65 -1.00 4.83
N TYR A 195 28.70 -0.18 4.91
CA TYR A 195 29.77 -0.11 3.92
C TYR A 195 31.08 -0.57 4.56
N ARG A 196 31.68 -1.59 4.02
CA ARG A 196 33.03 -2.02 4.35
C ARG A 196 33.89 -1.86 3.11
N ASN A 197 34.96 -1.05 3.20
CA ASN A 197 35.85 -0.74 2.08
C ASN A 197 35.11 -0.13 0.86
N GLY A 198 34.21 0.83 1.09
CA GLY A 198 33.47 1.52 0.02
C GLY A 198 32.44 0.66 -0.72
N LYS A 199 32.11 -0.53 -0.18
CA LYS A 199 31.09 -1.42 -0.74
C LYS A 199 29.96 -1.59 0.26
N PRO A 200 28.67 -1.56 -0.17
CA PRO A 200 27.57 -1.77 0.74
C PRO A 200 27.78 -3.10 1.48
N ASN A 201 27.81 -3.05 2.82
CA ASN A 201 27.81 -4.26 3.65
C ASN A 201 26.41 -4.86 3.80
N PHE A 202 25.45 -4.19 3.21
CA PHE A 202 24.02 -4.37 3.26
C PHE A 202 23.46 -4.42 1.82
N GLY A 203 22.41 -5.18 1.58
CA GLY A 203 21.88 -5.45 0.24
C GLY A 203 22.19 -6.86 -0.24
N PRO A 204 21.88 -7.19 -1.47
CA PRO A 204 22.08 -8.54 -1.99
C PRO A 204 23.57 -8.92 -2.00
N LYS A 205 24.01 -9.58 -0.93
CA LYS A 205 25.31 -10.23 -0.87
C LYS A 205 25.13 -11.71 -1.14
N PHE A 206 25.98 -12.24 -2.00
CA PHE A 206 26.01 -13.66 -2.32
C PHE A 206 27.37 -14.26 -1.90
N ARG A 207 27.33 -15.39 -1.21
CA ARG A 207 28.53 -16.19 -1.01
C ARG A 207 28.81 -17.00 -2.27
N SER A 208 29.98 -16.83 -2.86
CA SER A 208 30.44 -17.76 -3.89
C SER A 208 30.72 -19.13 -3.25
N ARG A 209 30.71 -20.20 -4.05
CA ARG A 209 31.11 -21.56 -3.61
C ARG A 209 32.45 -21.61 -2.87
N ASN A 210 33.32 -20.62 -3.06
CA ASN A 210 34.64 -20.53 -2.46
C ASN A 210 34.70 -19.61 -1.23
N GLY A 211 33.57 -19.31 -0.60
CA GLY A 211 33.51 -18.53 0.66
C GLY A 211 33.79 -17.03 0.52
N MET A 212 34.09 -16.51 -0.68
CA MET A 212 34.28 -15.09 -0.91
C MET A 212 32.96 -14.39 -1.19
N THR A 213 32.75 -13.27 -0.53
CA THR A 213 31.60 -12.38 -0.80
C THR A 213 31.89 -11.59 -2.07
N LYS A 214 31.23 -11.92 -3.18
CA LYS A 214 31.31 -11.17 -4.44
C LYS A 214 30.08 -10.28 -4.59
N TRP A 215 30.30 -9.03 -5.02
CA TRP A 215 29.25 -8.17 -5.53
C TRP A 215 28.83 -8.68 -6.90
N LEU A 216 27.51 -8.68 -7.13
CA LEU A 216 26.93 -9.20 -8.35
C LEU A 216 27.44 -8.47 -9.59
N THR A 217 28.05 -9.22 -10.47
CA THR A 217 28.21 -8.89 -11.88
C THR A 217 27.26 -9.77 -12.68
N GLY A 218 26.36 -9.17 -13.36
CA GLY A 218 25.33 -9.53 -14.35
C GLY A 218 24.95 -10.99 -14.72
N LYS A 219 25.65 -12.05 -14.33
CA LYS A 219 25.36 -13.43 -14.73
C LYS A 219 25.41 -14.49 -13.59
N GLU A 220 25.80 -14.13 -12.39
CA GLU A 220 26.03 -15.12 -11.33
C GLU A 220 25.14 -14.90 -10.12
N LEU A 221 23.83 -14.83 -10.35
CA LEU A 221 22.81 -14.78 -9.30
C LEU A 221 22.30 -16.18 -8.99
N VAL A 222 23.11 -16.95 -8.27
CA VAL A 222 22.63 -18.17 -7.65
C VAL A 222 22.37 -17.88 -6.18
N ALA A 223 21.12 -17.90 -5.76
CA ALA A 223 20.72 -17.82 -4.38
C ALA A 223 21.16 -19.11 -3.67
N ASN A 224 22.29 -19.04 -3.00
CA ASN A 224 22.56 -19.93 -1.89
C ASN A 224 22.17 -19.19 -0.60
N ASP A 225 21.79 -19.91 0.46
CA ASP A 225 21.25 -19.57 1.77
C ASP A 225 21.81 -18.36 2.54
N ASN A 226 22.44 -17.41 1.86
CA ASN A 226 23.18 -16.30 2.40
C ASN A 226 22.79 -14.94 1.80
N TRP A 227 21.49 -14.69 1.62
CA TRP A 227 21.00 -13.34 1.47
C TRP A 227 21.27 -12.58 2.77
N VAL A 228 22.27 -11.72 2.77
CA VAL A 228 22.60 -10.91 3.94
C VAL A 228 21.67 -9.69 4.00
N ALA A 229 20.89 -9.83 4.84
CA ALA A 229 19.77 -9.27 5.50
C ALA A 229 19.77 -7.74 5.63
N GLY A 230 19.00 -7.11 4.75
CA GLY A 230 18.30 -5.88 5.08
C GLY A 230 17.05 -6.15 5.90
N PRO A 231 16.37 -5.12 6.42
CA PRO A 231 15.14 -5.29 7.16
C PRO A 231 14.08 -6.12 6.43
N PHE A 232 13.96 -5.97 5.12
CA PHE A 232 13.02 -6.80 4.36
C PHE A 232 13.41 -8.27 4.31
N ALA A 233 14.71 -8.58 4.16
CA ALA A 233 15.13 -9.98 4.10
C ALA A 233 14.97 -10.69 5.46
N SER A 234 15.23 -9.97 6.55
CA SER A 234 15.02 -10.45 7.91
C SER A 234 13.55 -10.65 8.25
N ALA A 235 12.72 -9.62 7.97
CA ALA A 235 11.30 -9.64 8.32
C ALA A 235 10.44 -10.51 7.38
N PHE A 236 10.85 -10.65 6.12
CA PHE A 236 10.08 -11.30 5.06
C PHE A 236 10.96 -12.23 4.23
N PRO A 237 11.30 -13.42 4.75
CA PRO A 237 12.23 -14.34 4.10
C PRO A 237 11.70 -14.79 2.74
N LEU A 238 12.63 -14.98 1.80
CA LEU A 238 12.39 -15.46 0.45
C LEU A 238 13.01 -16.85 0.28
N LYS A 239 12.47 -17.64 -0.64
CA LYS A 239 12.96 -18.99 -0.99
C LYS A 239 13.39 -19.05 -2.46
N GLY A 240 14.26 -20.01 -2.75
CA GLY A 240 14.72 -20.31 -4.11
C GLY A 240 15.76 -19.33 -4.64
N GLU A 241 16.09 -19.47 -5.90
CA GLU A 241 17.02 -18.58 -6.58
C GLU A 241 16.36 -17.23 -6.84
N LEU A 242 17.06 -16.15 -6.54
CA LEU A 242 16.60 -14.81 -6.85
C LEU A 242 17.03 -14.47 -8.29
N ALA A 243 16.27 -14.97 -9.26
CA ALA A 243 16.47 -14.61 -10.64
C ALA A 243 16.18 -13.11 -10.83
N GLY A 244 17.20 -12.32 -11.03
CA GLY A 244 17.10 -10.88 -11.22
C GLY A 244 18.10 -10.36 -12.24
N SER A 245 17.90 -9.13 -12.66
CA SER A 245 18.82 -8.44 -13.57
C SER A 245 19.43 -7.22 -12.91
N ARG A 246 20.74 -7.05 -13.05
CA ARG A 246 21.43 -5.79 -12.78
C ARG A 246 21.42 -4.96 -14.05
N CYS A 247 21.02 -3.72 -13.94
CA CYS A 247 21.11 -2.77 -15.02
C CYS A 247 21.42 -1.37 -14.47
N GLU A 248 21.79 -0.48 -15.39
CA GLU A 248 21.87 0.94 -15.06
C GLU A 248 20.48 1.45 -14.64
N PHE A 249 20.45 2.36 -13.68
CA PHE A 249 19.18 2.94 -13.24
C PHE A 249 18.63 3.83 -14.37
N PRO A 250 17.35 3.67 -14.77
CA PRO A 250 16.78 4.38 -15.91
C PRO A 250 16.86 5.90 -15.73
N GLY A 251 17.39 6.59 -16.72
CA GLY A 251 17.32 8.05 -16.83
C GLY A 251 15.87 8.52 -16.97
N ILE A 252 15.55 9.71 -16.49
CA ILE A 252 14.18 10.23 -16.59
C ILE A 252 13.89 10.76 -17.99
N SER A 253 14.88 11.46 -18.60
CA SER A 253 14.79 12.03 -19.95
C SER A 253 15.24 11.09 -21.05
N ASP A 254 16.18 10.19 -20.75
CA ASP A 254 16.95 9.46 -21.75
C ASP A 254 16.54 8.00 -21.88
N PHE A 255 15.65 7.55 -21.00
CA PHE A 255 15.11 6.19 -21.03
C PHE A 255 13.85 6.13 -21.89
N ASP A 256 13.79 5.14 -22.77
CA ASP A 256 12.59 4.87 -23.58
C ASP A 256 11.50 4.22 -22.71
N TRP A 257 10.64 5.06 -22.15
CA TRP A 257 9.55 4.64 -21.28
C TRP A 257 8.42 4.03 -22.08
N ASP A 258 8.28 2.72 -21.94
CA ASP A 258 7.24 1.94 -22.61
C ASP A 258 5.89 1.96 -21.85
N SER A 259 4.80 1.91 -22.60
CA SER A 259 3.45 1.73 -22.06
C SER A 259 3.11 0.29 -21.65
N LYS A 260 3.92 -0.69 -22.06
CA LYS A 260 3.67 -2.11 -21.80
C LYS A 260 4.43 -2.61 -20.58
N ASN A 261 5.70 -2.23 -20.42
CA ASN A 261 6.60 -2.79 -19.44
C ASN A 261 7.20 -1.73 -18.53
N SER A 262 7.31 -2.03 -17.23
CA SER A 262 8.08 -1.26 -16.27
C SER A 262 9.47 -1.88 -16.13
N PRO A 263 10.55 -1.11 -16.03
CA PRO A 263 11.87 -1.64 -15.73
C PRO A 263 11.97 -2.21 -14.31
N PHE A 264 10.99 -1.93 -13.44
CA PHE A 264 10.98 -2.36 -12.05
C PHE A 264 10.11 -3.60 -11.87
N MET A 265 10.67 -4.63 -11.24
CA MET A 265 9.93 -5.80 -10.76
C MET A 265 9.40 -5.57 -9.33
N ASP A 266 8.71 -6.56 -8.78
CA ASP A 266 8.04 -6.49 -7.48
C ASP A 266 9.01 -6.35 -6.28
N ALA A 267 10.31 -6.54 -6.50
CA ALA A 267 11.37 -6.27 -5.53
C ALA A 267 12.64 -5.78 -6.21
N GLY A 268 13.47 -5.05 -5.47
CA GLY A 268 14.75 -4.61 -5.98
C GLY A 268 15.51 -3.69 -5.03
N TYR A 269 16.67 -3.27 -5.50
CA TYR A 269 17.58 -2.39 -4.81
C TYR A 269 18.23 -1.44 -5.82
N ALA A 270 18.28 -0.15 -5.49
CA ALA A 270 18.95 0.87 -6.30
C ALA A 270 20.00 1.59 -5.45
N TRP A 271 21.17 1.85 -6.07
CA TRP A 271 22.28 2.50 -5.39
C TRP A 271 23.08 3.38 -6.34
N LYS A 272 23.89 4.25 -5.76
CA LYS A 272 24.89 5.03 -6.49
C LYS A 272 26.29 4.45 -6.20
N ASP A 273 27.12 4.21 -7.19
CA ASP A 273 28.50 3.77 -6.98
C ASP A 273 29.44 4.94 -6.62
N ASN A 274 30.71 4.63 -6.34
CA ASN A 274 31.71 5.61 -5.96
C ASN A 274 32.12 6.55 -7.12
N HIS A 275 31.77 6.21 -8.35
CA HIS A 275 32.03 7.01 -9.56
C HIS A 275 30.81 7.83 -9.98
N GLY A 276 29.73 7.81 -9.19
CA GLY A 276 28.51 8.55 -9.46
C GLY A 276 27.50 7.81 -10.34
N GLY A 277 27.85 6.64 -10.85
CA GLY A 277 26.95 5.76 -11.61
C GLY A 277 25.78 5.29 -10.75
N LYS A 278 24.57 5.32 -11.31
CA LYS A 278 23.37 4.84 -10.65
C LYS A 278 23.00 3.47 -11.20
N TRP A 279 22.78 2.54 -10.32
CA TRP A 279 22.53 1.14 -10.65
C TRP A 279 21.27 0.65 -9.97
N MET A 280 20.64 -0.34 -10.53
CA MET A 280 19.60 -1.10 -9.87
C MET A 280 19.72 -2.60 -10.13
N TRP A 281 19.19 -3.35 -9.22
CA TRP A 281 18.92 -4.77 -9.38
C TRP A 281 17.47 -5.02 -9.04
N THR A 282 16.76 -5.74 -9.89
CA THR A 282 15.32 -5.97 -9.73
C THR A 282 15.01 -7.45 -9.96
N PHE A 283 14.04 -7.98 -9.21
CA PHE A 283 13.69 -9.40 -9.24
C PHE A 283 12.25 -9.63 -8.82
N LYS A 284 11.74 -10.83 -9.13
CA LYS A 284 10.43 -11.29 -8.67
C LYS A 284 10.61 -12.07 -7.37
N PRO A 285 10.08 -11.59 -6.23
CA PRO A 285 10.23 -12.27 -4.95
C PRO A 285 9.41 -13.56 -4.88
N SER A 286 9.98 -14.59 -4.26
CA SER A 286 9.30 -15.84 -3.91
C SER A 286 9.23 -15.96 -2.39
N PRO A 287 8.10 -15.66 -1.73
CA PRO A 287 8.02 -15.65 -0.28
C PRO A 287 8.13 -17.06 0.32
N VAL A 288 8.80 -17.18 1.46
CA VAL A 288 8.63 -18.31 2.37
C VAL A 288 7.28 -18.15 3.04
N ARG A 289 6.29 -18.87 2.55
CA ARG A 289 4.93 -18.75 3.05
C ARG A 289 4.80 -19.35 4.44
N GLU A 290 4.20 -18.59 5.33
CA GLU A 290 3.82 -19.01 6.67
C GLU A 290 2.37 -19.50 6.70
N LYS A 291 2.00 -20.22 7.76
CA LYS A 291 0.60 -20.56 8.01
C LYS A 291 -0.18 -19.27 8.23
N MET A 292 -1.06 -18.95 7.30
CA MET A 292 -1.86 -17.73 7.36
C MET A 292 -2.98 -17.86 8.40
N GLN A 293 -3.32 -16.76 9.04
CA GLN A 293 -4.60 -16.59 9.69
C GLN A 293 -5.71 -16.52 8.62
N THR A 294 -6.86 -17.04 8.95
CA THR A 294 -8.01 -17.13 8.05
C THR A 294 -9.11 -16.15 8.48
N LEU A 295 -10.14 -15.99 7.65
CA LEU A 295 -11.34 -15.25 8.06
C LEU A 295 -11.95 -15.81 9.33
N ARG A 296 -11.94 -17.13 9.51
CA ARG A 296 -12.45 -17.82 10.70
C ARG A 296 -11.76 -17.35 11.99
N ASP A 297 -10.47 -17.06 11.93
CA ASP A 297 -9.68 -16.64 13.09
C ASP A 297 -10.00 -15.19 13.54
N VAL A 298 -10.66 -14.39 12.71
CA VAL A 298 -10.90 -12.97 12.97
C VAL A 298 -12.38 -12.58 13.10
N ILE A 299 -13.31 -13.44 12.66
CA ILE A 299 -14.75 -13.15 12.81
C ILE A 299 -15.18 -13.16 14.27
N LEU A 300 -16.23 -12.41 14.58
CA LEU A 300 -16.82 -12.40 15.90
C LEU A 300 -17.50 -13.76 16.20
N GLU A 301 -17.35 -14.26 17.42
CA GLU A 301 -18.03 -15.49 17.87
C GLU A 301 -19.58 -15.37 17.78
N ARG A 302 -20.09 -14.16 18.02
CA ARG A 302 -21.50 -13.85 17.86
C ARG A 302 -21.66 -12.79 16.79
N PRO A 303 -22.35 -13.11 15.68
CA PRO A 303 -22.64 -12.15 14.64
C PRO A 303 -23.36 -10.91 15.16
N ASN A 304 -22.91 -9.73 14.74
CA ASN A 304 -23.63 -8.51 15.04
C ASN A 304 -24.90 -8.44 14.18
N PRO A 305 -26.10 -8.29 14.77
CA PRO A 305 -27.37 -8.29 14.04
C PRO A 305 -27.47 -7.28 12.91
N ASP A 306 -26.81 -6.12 13.03
CA ASP A 306 -26.81 -5.05 12.02
C ASP A 306 -26.09 -5.45 10.71
N TYR A 307 -25.33 -6.52 10.74
CA TYR A 307 -24.55 -7.01 9.61
C TYR A 307 -25.10 -8.31 9.00
N LEU A 308 -26.21 -8.82 9.52
CA LEU A 308 -26.90 -9.97 8.96
C LEU A 308 -27.45 -9.65 7.56
N ILE A 309 -27.55 -10.68 6.73
CA ILE A 309 -28.14 -10.61 5.40
C ILE A 309 -29.39 -11.49 5.39
N ASP A 310 -30.52 -10.90 5.01
CA ASP A 310 -31.74 -11.63 4.83
C ASP A 310 -31.75 -12.46 3.53
N GLU A 311 -32.57 -13.51 3.50
CA GLU A 311 -32.65 -14.39 2.33
C GLU A 311 -33.12 -13.67 1.06
N LYS A 312 -33.94 -12.62 1.19
CA LYS A 312 -34.44 -11.86 0.03
C LYS A 312 -33.32 -11.11 -0.66
N SER A 313 -32.34 -10.64 0.12
CA SER A 313 -31.17 -9.93 -0.39
C SER A 313 -30.15 -10.86 -1.06
N LEU A 314 -30.14 -12.18 -0.75
CA LEU A 314 -29.14 -13.11 -1.27
C LEU A 314 -29.13 -13.21 -2.80
N THR A 315 -30.29 -13.11 -3.45
CA THR A 315 -30.39 -13.13 -4.92
C THR A 315 -29.64 -11.95 -5.53
N GLN A 316 -29.80 -10.75 -4.97
CA GLN A 316 -29.08 -9.56 -5.44
C GLN A 316 -27.57 -9.67 -5.18
N TRP A 317 -27.18 -10.19 -4.01
CA TRP A 317 -25.77 -10.44 -3.71
C TRP A 317 -25.14 -11.45 -4.67
N SER A 318 -25.85 -12.56 -4.94
CA SER A 318 -25.41 -13.57 -5.92
C SER A 318 -25.23 -12.97 -7.31
N TYR A 319 -26.18 -12.13 -7.75
CA TYR A 319 -26.06 -11.42 -9.03
C TYR A 319 -24.85 -10.55 -9.12
N VAL A 320 -24.60 -9.65 -8.12
CA VAL A 320 -23.43 -8.73 -8.18
C VAL A 320 -22.10 -9.44 -8.04
N LYS A 321 -22.07 -10.61 -7.39
CA LYS A 321 -20.87 -11.45 -7.22
C LYS A 321 -20.63 -12.39 -8.42
N GLY A 322 -21.67 -12.68 -9.18
CA GLY A 322 -21.64 -13.60 -10.32
C GLY A 322 -20.84 -13.10 -11.52
N ALA A 323 -20.66 -13.98 -12.49
CA ALA A 323 -20.16 -13.59 -13.80
C ALA A 323 -21.24 -12.85 -14.58
N ARG A 324 -20.90 -11.71 -15.14
CA ARG A 324 -21.85 -10.88 -15.89
C ARG A 324 -21.34 -10.57 -17.29
N LYS A 325 -22.24 -10.65 -18.24
CA LYS A 325 -22.00 -10.23 -19.64
C LYS A 325 -23.17 -9.36 -20.05
N GLU A 326 -23.01 -8.06 -19.92
CA GLU A 326 -24.07 -7.08 -20.13
C GLU A 326 -23.66 -6.06 -21.19
N PHE A 327 -24.64 -5.49 -21.89
CA PHE A 327 -24.41 -4.27 -22.64
C PHE A 327 -24.64 -3.07 -21.74
N ARG A 328 -23.69 -2.14 -21.72
CA ARG A 328 -23.77 -0.92 -20.90
C ARG A 328 -23.74 0.31 -21.78
N ILE A 329 -24.64 1.22 -21.48
CA ILE A 329 -24.72 2.54 -22.12
C ILE A 329 -23.81 3.52 -21.36
N ARG A 330 -22.99 4.25 -22.06
CA ARG A 330 -22.21 5.33 -21.45
C ARG A 330 -23.12 6.49 -21.12
N LYS A 331 -22.92 7.11 -19.97
CA LYS A 331 -23.75 8.22 -19.50
C LYS A 331 -23.81 9.39 -20.52
N ARG A 332 -22.76 9.61 -21.30
CA ARG A 332 -22.68 10.62 -22.36
C ARG A 332 -23.57 10.30 -23.57
N ASP A 333 -23.93 9.04 -23.76
CA ASP A 333 -24.70 8.56 -24.93
C ASP A 333 -26.18 8.41 -24.59
N ARG A 334 -26.64 8.97 -23.47
CA ARG A 334 -28.01 8.90 -22.97
C ARG A 334 -29.02 9.45 -23.99
N GLU A 335 -28.69 10.57 -24.62
CA GLU A 335 -29.57 11.24 -25.57
C GLU A 335 -29.77 10.44 -26.86
N ASN A 336 -28.82 9.58 -27.19
CA ASN A 336 -28.85 8.74 -28.39
C ASN A 336 -29.77 7.52 -28.27
N VAL A 337 -30.16 7.16 -27.06
CA VAL A 337 -31.03 5.98 -26.79
C VAL A 337 -32.46 6.34 -26.50
N GLY A 338 -32.80 7.61 -26.31
CA GLY A 338 -34.14 8.08 -25.97
C GLY A 338 -34.51 7.79 -24.49
N GLU A 339 -35.60 8.46 -24.05
CA GLU A 339 -35.97 8.41 -22.64
C GLU A 339 -36.53 7.04 -22.19
N GLU A 340 -37.26 6.38 -23.05
CA GLU A 340 -37.87 5.08 -22.74
C GLU A 340 -36.82 4.00 -22.51
N LEU A 341 -35.89 3.81 -23.44
CA LEU A 341 -34.83 2.80 -23.32
C LEU A 341 -33.86 3.16 -22.18
N TRP A 342 -33.63 4.47 -21.96
CA TRP A 342 -32.84 4.92 -20.81
C TRP A 342 -33.52 4.62 -19.47
N SER A 343 -34.84 4.66 -19.42
CA SER A 343 -35.62 4.30 -18.24
C SER A 343 -35.52 2.79 -17.94
N LYS A 344 -35.68 1.95 -18.96
CA LYS A 344 -35.48 0.48 -18.88
C LYS A 344 -34.05 0.15 -18.43
N TYR A 345 -33.05 0.84 -18.99
CA TYR A 345 -31.65 0.70 -18.54
C TYR A 345 -31.48 1.00 -17.04
N LYS A 346 -32.11 2.09 -16.55
CA LYS A 346 -32.08 2.41 -15.10
C LYS A 346 -32.76 1.36 -14.25
N GLU A 347 -33.83 0.76 -14.75
CA GLU A 347 -34.52 -0.34 -14.08
C GLU A 347 -33.64 -1.58 -13.97
N CYS A 348 -33.01 -2.01 -15.08
CA CYS A 348 -32.03 -3.09 -15.10
C CYS A 348 -30.92 -2.86 -14.09
N MET A 349 -30.36 -1.63 -14.06
CA MET A 349 -29.29 -1.27 -13.11
C MET A 349 -29.74 -1.27 -11.64
N ARG A 350 -31.01 -0.96 -11.38
CA ARG A 350 -31.59 -0.96 -10.01
C ARG A 350 -31.93 -2.37 -9.56
N SER A 351 -32.51 -3.18 -10.43
CA SER A 351 -32.93 -4.55 -10.12
C SER A 351 -31.74 -5.44 -9.83
N GLN A 352 -30.60 -5.20 -10.47
CA GLN A 352 -29.42 -6.05 -10.42
C GLN A 352 -29.75 -7.54 -10.69
N SER A 353 -30.76 -7.78 -11.54
CA SER A 353 -31.25 -9.08 -11.91
C SER A 353 -30.84 -9.42 -13.35
N GLN A 354 -30.24 -10.59 -13.55
CA GLN A 354 -29.89 -11.09 -14.88
C GLN A 354 -31.15 -11.32 -15.74
N GLU A 355 -32.22 -11.77 -15.11
CA GLU A 355 -33.51 -12.04 -15.79
C GLU A 355 -34.10 -10.76 -16.41
N ILE A 356 -34.06 -9.64 -15.67
CA ILE A 356 -34.54 -8.34 -16.21
C ILE A 356 -33.62 -7.83 -17.33
N TRP A 357 -32.30 -8.06 -17.23
CA TRP A 357 -31.38 -7.77 -18.31
C TRP A 357 -31.68 -8.59 -19.56
N ASP A 358 -31.88 -9.88 -19.40
CA ASP A 358 -32.17 -10.80 -20.53
C ASP A 358 -33.51 -10.46 -21.17
N GLN A 359 -34.52 -10.02 -20.41
CA GLN A 359 -35.81 -9.58 -20.89
C GLN A 359 -35.71 -8.36 -21.84
N HIS A 360 -34.82 -7.40 -21.57
CA HIS A 360 -34.65 -6.19 -22.39
C HIS A 360 -33.45 -6.25 -23.34
N ARG A 361 -32.78 -7.37 -23.41
CA ARG A 361 -31.53 -7.52 -24.16
C ARG A 361 -31.66 -7.16 -25.63
N GLU A 362 -32.68 -7.70 -26.31
CA GLU A 362 -32.86 -7.46 -27.75
C GLU A 362 -33.17 -6.00 -28.07
N GLU A 363 -33.90 -5.31 -27.19
CA GLU A 363 -34.18 -3.89 -27.35
C GLU A 363 -32.89 -3.04 -27.24
N PHE A 364 -32.03 -3.38 -26.27
CA PHE A 364 -30.75 -2.70 -26.12
C PHE A 364 -29.80 -3.00 -27.29
N GLU A 365 -29.75 -4.25 -27.75
CA GLU A 365 -28.92 -4.63 -28.87
C GLU A 365 -29.36 -3.98 -30.19
N ALA A 366 -30.66 -3.82 -30.39
CA ALA A 366 -31.22 -3.18 -31.59
C ALA A 366 -30.88 -1.69 -31.70
N VAL A 367 -30.88 -0.95 -30.58
CA VAL A 367 -30.66 0.51 -30.57
C VAL A 367 -29.20 0.88 -30.42
N LEU A 368 -28.45 0.06 -29.73
CA LEU A 368 -27.10 0.37 -29.30
C LEU A 368 -26.00 -0.15 -30.23
N GLY A 369 -26.35 -0.73 -31.40
CA GLY A 369 -25.43 -1.22 -32.41
C GLY A 369 -23.96 -0.80 -32.24
N GLU A 370 -23.07 -1.03 -33.13
CA GLU A 370 -21.61 -0.94 -32.94
C GLU A 370 -21.04 0.32 -32.24
N ASN A 371 -21.83 1.44 -32.08
CA ASN A 371 -21.27 2.72 -31.60
C ASN A 371 -21.79 3.25 -30.25
N GLY A 372 -22.85 2.75 -29.65
CA GLY A 372 -23.50 3.36 -28.47
C GLY A 372 -23.35 2.58 -27.17
N ALA A 373 -23.18 1.29 -27.24
CA ALA A 373 -22.98 0.42 -26.09
C ALA A 373 -21.62 -0.24 -26.12
N TYR A 374 -21.11 -0.56 -24.94
CA TYR A 374 -19.95 -1.43 -24.81
C TYR A 374 -20.34 -2.71 -24.08
N ARG A 375 -19.79 -3.83 -24.54
CA ARG A 375 -19.96 -5.10 -23.87
C ARG A 375 -19.18 -5.08 -22.55
N TYR A 376 -19.91 -5.16 -21.46
CA TYR A 376 -19.32 -5.30 -20.13
C TYR A 376 -19.21 -6.80 -19.81
N VAL A 377 -17.99 -7.21 -19.52
CA VAL A 377 -17.71 -8.61 -19.15
C VAL A 377 -17.00 -8.60 -17.79
N GLU A 378 -17.56 -9.31 -16.85
CA GLU A 378 -17.04 -9.42 -15.49
C GLU A 378 -17.07 -10.87 -15.04
N GLY A 379 -15.91 -11.41 -14.61
CA GLY A 379 -15.82 -12.76 -14.08
C GLY A 379 -16.45 -12.88 -12.70
N ALA A 380 -16.90 -14.04 -12.27
CA ALA A 380 -17.38 -14.25 -10.91
C ALA A 380 -16.27 -14.03 -9.86
N ILE A 381 -16.67 -13.61 -8.67
CA ILE A 381 -15.81 -13.61 -7.47
C ILE A 381 -16.40 -14.56 -6.43
N ALA A 382 -15.61 -14.88 -5.39
CA ALA A 382 -16.05 -15.76 -4.32
C ALA A 382 -17.36 -15.27 -3.68
N PHE A 383 -18.32 -16.20 -3.50
CA PHE A 383 -19.59 -15.96 -2.83
C PHE A 383 -20.14 -17.29 -2.27
N PRO A 384 -20.17 -17.43 -0.95
CA PRO A 384 -19.57 -16.56 0.06
C PRO A 384 -18.04 -16.52 -0.02
N ASP A 385 -17.43 -15.53 0.63
CA ASP A 385 -16.00 -15.55 0.90
C ASP A 385 -15.69 -16.70 1.86
N SER A 386 -14.65 -17.50 1.56
CA SER A 386 -14.29 -18.68 2.34
C SER A 386 -13.76 -18.32 3.72
N LEU A 387 -14.29 -18.92 4.77
CA LEU A 387 -13.80 -18.76 6.14
C LEU A 387 -12.39 -19.35 6.35
N ASP A 388 -12.01 -20.37 5.57
CA ASP A 388 -10.77 -21.12 5.74
C ASP A 388 -9.61 -20.56 4.90
N ARG A 389 -9.70 -19.31 4.48
CA ARG A 389 -8.67 -18.60 3.73
C ARG A 389 -8.48 -17.20 4.31
N ALA A 390 -7.31 -16.62 4.06
CA ALA A 390 -7.12 -15.20 4.31
C ALA A 390 -8.10 -14.38 3.48
N SER A 391 -8.63 -13.33 4.09
CA SER A 391 -9.55 -12.39 3.46
C SER A 391 -8.97 -11.81 2.17
N ARG A 392 -9.82 -11.46 1.22
CA ARG A 392 -9.45 -10.54 0.13
C ARG A 392 -9.04 -9.19 0.70
N THR A 393 -8.44 -8.34 -0.13
CA THR A 393 -8.12 -6.95 0.29
C THR A 393 -9.39 -6.20 0.71
N VAL A 394 -9.41 -5.69 1.94
CA VAL A 394 -10.43 -4.76 2.44
C VAL A 394 -10.37 -3.46 1.65
N VAL A 395 -11.53 -2.98 1.19
CA VAL A 395 -11.68 -1.76 0.40
C VAL A 395 -12.45 -0.69 1.17
N THR A 396 -12.37 0.56 0.74
CA THR A 396 -13.01 1.70 1.41
C THR A 396 -14.55 1.66 1.43
N GLN A 397 -15.14 0.84 0.58
CA GLN A 397 -16.59 0.69 0.44
C GLN A 397 -17.12 -0.56 1.16
N GLU A 398 -16.34 -1.15 2.06
CA GLU A 398 -16.65 -2.44 2.69
C GLU A 398 -17.95 -2.38 3.51
N ILE A 399 -18.15 -1.33 4.27
CA ILE A 399 -19.36 -1.15 5.10
C ILE A 399 -20.49 -0.49 4.29
N GLY A 400 -21.64 -1.12 4.26
CA GLY A 400 -22.85 -0.62 3.63
C GLY A 400 -23.87 -1.74 3.41
N GLY A 401 -25.18 -1.39 3.44
CA GLY A 401 -26.29 -2.36 3.36
C GLY A 401 -26.58 -2.86 1.95
N SER A 402 -26.29 -2.06 0.91
CA SER A 402 -26.63 -2.45 -0.47
C SER A 402 -25.62 -3.45 -1.04
N PRO A 403 -26.07 -4.38 -1.90
CA PRO A 403 -25.17 -5.29 -2.59
C PRO A 403 -24.08 -4.55 -3.38
N ASP A 404 -22.85 -4.97 -3.16
CA ASP A 404 -21.66 -4.46 -3.85
C ASP A 404 -20.68 -5.60 -4.11
N ARG A 405 -20.07 -5.58 -5.29
CA ARG A 405 -19.19 -6.65 -5.73
C ARG A 405 -17.98 -6.83 -4.81
N MET A 406 -17.42 -5.75 -4.31
CA MET A 406 -16.14 -5.78 -3.58
C MET A 406 -16.31 -6.10 -2.09
N ARG A 407 -17.51 -5.91 -1.50
CA ARG A 407 -17.76 -6.20 -0.10
C ARG A 407 -17.62 -7.68 0.22
N HIS A 408 -17.13 -7.99 1.41
CA HIS A 408 -17.08 -9.37 1.89
C HIS A 408 -18.45 -9.85 2.33
N ILE A 409 -18.79 -11.07 1.91
CA ILE A 409 -19.97 -11.79 2.36
C ILE A 409 -19.51 -13.17 2.81
N ILE A 410 -19.82 -13.51 4.03
CA ILE A 410 -19.48 -14.81 4.61
C ILE A 410 -20.75 -15.58 4.99
N ARG A 411 -20.60 -16.88 5.09
CA ARG A 411 -21.58 -17.78 5.66
C ARG A 411 -20.92 -18.53 6.80
N THR A 412 -21.47 -18.39 7.99
CA THR A 412 -20.99 -19.07 9.19
C THR A 412 -21.36 -20.56 9.17
N ASP A 413 -20.76 -21.35 10.07
CA ASP A 413 -20.97 -22.80 10.11
C ASP A 413 -22.42 -23.18 10.50
N ASP A 414 -23.12 -22.31 11.23
CA ASP A 414 -24.56 -22.45 11.53
C ASP A 414 -25.50 -22.05 10.37
N GLY A 415 -24.91 -21.61 9.24
CA GLY A 415 -25.63 -21.23 8.04
C GLY A 415 -26.01 -19.75 7.95
N THR A 416 -25.65 -18.93 8.92
CA THR A 416 -25.97 -17.49 8.96
C THR A 416 -25.17 -16.72 7.90
N TRP A 417 -25.85 -15.88 7.14
CA TRP A 417 -25.24 -15.00 6.15
C TRP A 417 -25.00 -13.61 6.72
N MET A 418 -23.78 -13.08 6.57
CA MET A 418 -23.44 -11.78 7.10
C MET A 418 -22.37 -11.05 6.28
N ARG A 419 -22.32 -9.74 6.46
CA ARG A 419 -21.23 -8.83 6.06
C ARG A 419 -20.24 -8.71 7.21
N LEU A 420 -19.02 -8.27 6.92
CA LEU A 420 -18.07 -7.95 7.98
C LEU A 420 -18.41 -6.62 8.66
N SER A 421 -18.31 -6.60 9.97
CA SER A 421 -18.44 -5.41 10.83
C SER A 421 -17.13 -4.61 10.88
N PRO A 422 -17.14 -3.36 11.41
CA PRO A 422 -15.91 -2.59 11.62
C PRO A 422 -14.86 -3.31 12.45
N ILE A 423 -15.24 -4.05 13.49
CA ILE A 423 -14.32 -4.81 14.37
C ILE A 423 -13.57 -5.85 13.55
N GLU A 424 -14.27 -6.61 12.71
CA GLU A 424 -13.64 -7.63 11.87
C GLU A 424 -12.70 -7.00 10.84
N LEU A 425 -13.04 -5.82 10.31
CA LEU A 425 -12.14 -5.07 9.41
C LEU A 425 -10.88 -4.56 10.14
N GLU A 426 -11.01 -4.16 11.41
CA GLU A 426 -9.91 -3.78 12.29
C GLU A 426 -8.98 -4.99 12.51
N ARG A 427 -9.54 -6.14 12.89
CA ARG A 427 -8.79 -7.41 13.06
C ARG A 427 -8.09 -7.85 11.78
N LEU A 428 -8.73 -7.70 10.61
CA LEU A 428 -8.11 -8.01 9.31
C LEU A 428 -6.89 -7.15 8.99
N ASN A 429 -6.84 -5.93 9.49
CA ASN A 429 -5.69 -5.04 9.41
C ASN A 429 -4.78 -5.14 10.65
N MET A 430 -5.08 -6.07 11.57
CA MET A 430 -4.34 -6.31 12.82
C MET A 430 -4.33 -5.12 13.79
N PHE A 431 -5.35 -4.28 13.75
CA PHE A 431 -5.63 -3.30 14.80
C PHE A 431 -6.36 -3.97 15.97
N PRO A 432 -6.28 -3.41 17.18
CA PRO A 432 -7.15 -3.81 18.29
C PRO A 432 -8.62 -3.61 17.95
N ASP A 433 -9.49 -4.37 18.62
CA ASP A 433 -10.93 -4.19 18.50
C ASP A 433 -11.34 -2.77 18.91
N ASP A 434 -12.33 -2.23 18.22
CA ASP A 434 -12.86 -0.88 18.44
C ASP A 434 -11.81 0.24 18.27
N TRP A 435 -10.73 -0.03 17.53
CA TRP A 435 -9.71 0.98 17.27
C TRP A 435 -10.26 2.25 16.62
N THR A 436 -11.21 2.12 15.71
CA THR A 436 -11.86 3.24 15.03
C THR A 436 -13.16 3.69 15.69
N LEU A 437 -13.55 3.09 16.84
CA LEU A 437 -14.72 3.49 17.59
C LEU A 437 -14.40 4.76 18.41
N VAL A 438 -14.82 5.89 17.86
CA VAL A 438 -14.75 7.20 18.49
C VAL A 438 -16.13 7.85 18.36
N GLU A 439 -16.54 8.61 19.37
CA GLU A 439 -17.85 9.25 19.40
C GLU A 439 -18.12 10.07 18.12
N GLY A 440 -19.29 9.85 17.52
CA GLY A 440 -19.74 10.53 16.31
C GLY A 440 -19.20 9.96 15.00
N ILE A 441 -18.34 8.93 15.02
CA ILE A 441 -17.86 8.27 13.80
C ILE A 441 -18.81 7.12 13.42
N PRO A 442 -19.53 7.21 12.30
CA PRO A 442 -20.41 6.13 11.87
C PRO A 442 -19.63 4.94 11.31
N ASP A 443 -20.19 3.73 11.40
CA ASP A 443 -19.56 2.48 10.93
C ASP A 443 -19.09 2.53 9.49
N SER A 444 -19.83 3.22 8.60
CA SER A 444 -19.41 3.40 7.21
C SER A 444 -18.07 4.14 7.09
N ARG A 445 -17.79 5.06 8.02
CA ARG A 445 -16.50 5.75 8.08
C ARG A 445 -15.42 4.90 8.74
N ARG A 446 -15.76 4.13 9.77
CA ARG A 446 -14.86 3.12 10.35
C ARG A 446 -14.36 2.17 9.26
N GLY A 447 -15.27 1.60 8.46
CA GLY A 447 -14.91 0.74 7.33
C GLY A 447 -14.08 1.46 6.27
N PHE A 448 -14.39 2.72 5.95
CA PHE A 448 -13.60 3.53 5.02
C PHE A 448 -12.16 3.71 5.50
N LEU A 449 -11.96 3.99 6.79
CA LEU A 449 -10.64 4.13 7.41
C LEU A 449 -9.86 2.83 7.33
N MET A 450 -10.49 1.68 7.58
CA MET A 450 -9.85 0.37 7.46
C MET A 450 -9.50 0.00 6.01
N GLY A 451 -10.30 0.41 5.04
CA GLY A 451 -9.97 0.25 3.62
C GLY A 451 -8.69 0.98 3.20
N ASN A 452 -8.42 2.13 3.82
CA ASN A 452 -7.20 2.92 3.58
C ASN A 452 -6.01 2.49 4.46
N ALA A 453 -6.25 1.84 5.60
CA ALA A 453 -5.20 1.45 6.53
C ALA A 453 -4.26 0.38 5.95
N LEU A 454 -3.05 0.31 6.47
CA LEU A 454 -2.11 -0.78 6.24
C LEU A 454 -2.39 -1.96 7.20
N VAL A 455 -1.77 -3.11 6.95
CA VAL A 455 -1.76 -4.24 7.90
C VAL A 455 -0.63 -4.02 8.90
N VAL A 456 -0.98 -3.80 10.16
CA VAL A 456 -0.05 -3.42 11.25
C VAL A 456 1.07 -4.45 11.42
N GLY A 457 0.77 -5.74 11.31
CA GLY A 457 1.74 -6.83 11.44
C GLY A 457 2.92 -6.76 10.48
N ILE A 458 2.78 -6.06 9.33
CA ILE A 458 3.93 -5.82 8.44
C ILE A 458 4.94 -4.88 9.11
N ILE A 459 4.45 -3.84 9.78
CA ILE A 459 5.30 -2.87 10.48
C ILE A 459 5.88 -3.47 11.76
N GLU A 460 5.11 -4.27 12.49
CA GLU A 460 5.59 -5.03 13.66
C GLU A 460 6.78 -5.92 13.30
N ARG A 461 6.72 -6.61 12.17
CA ARG A 461 7.84 -7.43 11.67
C ARG A 461 9.09 -6.61 11.30
N LEU A 462 8.89 -5.38 10.85
CA LEU A 462 9.99 -4.47 10.51
C LEU A 462 10.58 -3.78 11.74
N ARG A 463 9.90 -3.76 12.86
CA ARG A 463 10.28 -2.99 14.07
C ARG A 463 11.71 -3.31 14.53
N ASP A 464 12.00 -4.56 14.84
CA ASP A 464 13.30 -4.95 15.36
C ASP A 464 14.42 -4.80 14.32
N PRO A 465 14.28 -5.26 13.06
CA PRO A 465 15.25 -4.99 12.00
C PRO A 465 15.54 -3.50 11.75
N LEU A 466 14.51 -2.63 11.84
CA LEU A 466 14.70 -1.18 11.73
C LEU A 466 15.43 -0.60 12.92
N HIS A 467 15.12 -1.06 14.14
CA HIS A 467 15.80 -0.65 15.35
C HIS A 467 17.29 -0.98 15.28
N ASP A 468 17.65 -2.22 14.93
CA ASP A 468 19.03 -2.67 14.83
C ASP A 468 19.85 -1.81 13.88
N ILE A 469 19.28 -1.43 12.74
CA ILE A 469 19.92 -0.53 11.79
C ILE A 469 20.16 0.85 12.39
N LEU A 470 19.14 1.42 13.04
CA LEU A 470 19.16 2.79 13.52
C LEU A 470 20.07 3.00 14.73
N ILE A 471 20.19 2.01 15.63
CA ILE A 471 21.12 2.08 16.77
C ILE A 471 22.58 1.85 16.37
N THR A 472 22.84 0.93 15.43
CA THR A 472 24.19 0.63 14.97
C THR A 472 24.83 1.84 14.28
N SER A 473 24.01 2.72 13.70
CA SER A 473 24.48 3.96 13.06
C SER A 473 24.78 5.11 14.05
N SER A 474 24.39 4.97 15.33
CA SER A 474 24.57 6.02 16.33
C SER A 474 25.95 6.01 16.99
N SER A 475 26.79 5.02 16.71
CA SER A 475 28.12 4.83 17.33
C SER A 475 29.30 5.43 16.55
N CYS A 476 29.05 6.13 15.44
CA CYS A 476 30.10 6.82 14.68
C CYS A 476 29.89 8.35 14.75
N PRO A 477 30.85 9.13 15.26
CA PRO A 477 30.79 10.57 15.15
C PRO A 477 30.87 10.98 13.68
N ASP A 478 30.08 11.99 13.29
CA ASP A 478 30.14 12.61 11.97
C ASP A 478 31.58 13.12 11.72
N SER A 479 32.32 12.40 10.90
CA SER A 479 33.61 12.85 10.38
C SER A 479 33.45 13.49 9.00
N ASP A 480 32.60 14.50 8.90
CA ASP A 480 32.55 15.40 7.75
C ASP A 480 32.17 16.81 8.26
N ALA A 481 33.21 17.55 8.69
CA ALA A 481 33.20 19.00 8.78
C ALA A 481 34.06 19.55 7.63
#